data_d3ed21a1d62bee0c95ab6207024b77a5
#
_entry.id   d3ed21a1d62bee0c95ab6207024b77a5
#
_cell.length_a   1.000
_cell.length_b   1.000
_cell.length_c   1.000
_cell.angle_alpha   90.00
_cell.angle_beta   90.00
_cell.angle_gamma   90.00
#
_symmetry.space_group_name_H-M   'P 1'
#
loop_
_entity.id
_entity.type
_entity.pdbx_description
1 polymer ?
#
loop_
_entity_poly.entity_id
_entity_poly.type
_entity_poly.pdbx_seq_one_letter_code
_entity_poly.pdbx_strand_id
1 'polypeptide(L)'
;MADVLLLAGDLTRVGAESELRALLDELDGADVPRLAVLGNHDYESGKADVLIELLRAADVRVLEGESTIVPVDDETLGVAGTKGFGGGFAGACGSDFGEPEMKAFVRHTRDLADGLQRALGELHTDVRVALTHFAPVKDTLGAERLEIYPFLGSYLLGEAVDAAGADLVIHGHAHNGIEKGVTPGGIPVRNVALPVLKRAYAVYCLHGS
;
A
#
# COMPACT_ATOMS: atom_id res chain seq x y z
N MET A 1 13.84 6.22 -17.65
CA MET A 1 13.35 4.83 -17.37
C MET A 1 12.96 4.83 -15.90
N ALA A 2 12.02 4.04 -15.45
CA ALA A 2 11.75 3.93 -14.01
C ALA A 2 12.78 2.97 -13.40
N ASP A 3 13.14 3.19 -12.13
CA ASP A 3 14.17 2.40 -11.44
C ASP A 3 13.56 1.26 -10.62
N VAL A 4 12.27 1.37 -10.28
CA VAL A 4 11.52 0.35 -9.55
C VAL A 4 10.05 0.41 -9.95
N LEU A 5 9.37 -0.74 -9.97
CA LEU A 5 7.91 -0.84 -10.13
C LEU A 5 7.27 -1.20 -8.79
N LEU A 6 6.33 -0.36 -8.35
CA LEU A 6 5.55 -0.57 -7.13
C LEU A 6 4.10 -0.91 -7.47
N LEU A 7 3.62 -2.06 -7.00
CA LEU A 7 2.27 -2.56 -7.21
C LEU A 7 1.47 -2.40 -5.90
N ALA A 8 0.48 -1.51 -5.90
CA ALA A 8 -0.24 -1.09 -4.70
C ALA A 8 -1.50 -1.94 -4.39
N GLY A 9 -1.42 -3.26 -4.61
CA GLY A 9 -2.48 -4.24 -4.31
C GLY A 9 -3.59 -4.32 -5.35
N ASP A 10 -4.55 -5.22 -5.09
CA ASP A 10 -5.62 -5.59 -6.03
C ASP A 10 -5.04 -6.03 -7.38
N LEU A 11 -4.05 -6.92 -7.31
CA LEU A 11 -3.36 -7.50 -8.46
C LEU A 11 -4.28 -8.44 -9.25
N THR A 12 -5.32 -8.88 -8.59
CA THR A 12 -6.40 -9.71 -9.14
C THR A 12 -7.75 -9.08 -8.80
N ARG A 13 -8.77 -9.45 -9.52
CA ARG A 13 -10.13 -8.97 -9.29
C ARG A 13 -10.87 -9.81 -8.24
N VAL A 14 -10.62 -11.11 -8.19
CA VAL A 14 -11.31 -12.07 -7.30
C VAL A 14 -10.34 -13.07 -6.66
N GLY A 15 -9.06 -12.79 -6.63
CA GLY A 15 -8.05 -13.69 -6.07
C GLY A 15 -7.78 -14.91 -6.94
N ALA A 16 -8.03 -14.85 -8.25
CA ALA A 16 -7.84 -15.98 -9.15
C ALA A 16 -6.40 -16.04 -9.68
N GLU A 17 -5.80 -17.24 -9.64
CA GLU A 17 -4.44 -17.48 -10.18
C GLU A 17 -4.30 -17.09 -11.66
N SER A 18 -5.35 -17.32 -12.47
CA SER A 18 -5.35 -16.98 -13.90
C SER A 18 -5.27 -15.48 -14.14
N GLU A 19 -5.88 -14.66 -13.27
CA GLU A 19 -5.80 -13.20 -13.36
C GLU A 19 -4.38 -12.72 -13.01
N LEU A 20 -3.78 -13.29 -11.96
CA LEU A 20 -2.42 -12.95 -11.59
C LEU A 20 -1.41 -13.36 -12.68
N ARG A 21 -1.57 -14.54 -13.29
CA ARG A 21 -0.72 -14.97 -14.40
C ARG A 21 -0.81 -14.01 -15.58
N ALA A 22 -2.02 -13.55 -15.94
CA ALA A 22 -2.19 -12.56 -17.00
C ALA A 22 -1.49 -11.24 -16.68
N LEU A 23 -1.53 -10.76 -15.43
CA LEU A 23 -0.77 -9.58 -14.99
C LEU A 23 0.74 -9.83 -15.11
N LEU A 24 1.23 -10.99 -14.66
CA LEU A 24 2.65 -11.33 -14.72
C LEU A 24 3.15 -11.43 -16.16
N ASP A 25 2.34 -11.97 -17.08
CA ASP A 25 2.65 -12.01 -18.52
C ASP A 25 2.77 -10.59 -19.12
N GLU A 26 1.93 -9.64 -18.69
CA GLU A 26 2.03 -8.22 -19.10
C GLU A 26 3.24 -7.50 -18.50
N LEU A 27 3.72 -7.95 -17.34
CA LEU A 27 4.92 -7.41 -16.69
C LEU A 27 6.21 -8.11 -17.17
N ASP A 28 6.09 -9.14 -18.01
CA ASP A 28 7.25 -9.79 -18.60
C ASP A 28 8.03 -8.80 -19.48
N GLY A 29 9.34 -8.75 -19.30
CA GLY A 29 10.21 -7.77 -19.97
C GLY A 29 10.32 -6.40 -19.26
N ALA A 30 9.65 -6.18 -18.15
CA ALA A 30 9.96 -5.05 -17.27
C ALA A 30 11.27 -5.34 -16.50
N ASP A 31 12.39 -4.83 -17.01
CA ASP A 31 13.74 -5.06 -16.48
C ASP A 31 14.05 -4.11 -15.31
N VAL A 32 13.17 -4.09 -14.30
CA VAL A 32 13.31 -3.31 -13.07
C VAL A 32 12.86 -4.15 -11.87
N PRO A 33 13.40 -3.92 -10.67
CA PRO A 33 12.88 -4.52 -9.44
C PRO A 33 11.39 -4.29 -9.28
N ARG A 34 10.65 -5.34 -8.93
CA ARG A 34 9.19 -5.32 -8.77
C ARG A 34 8.82 -5.61 -7.33
N LEU A 35 8.13 -4.67 -6.70
CA LEU A 35 7.68 -4.75 -5.31
C LEU A 35 6.16 -4.64 -5.25
N ALA A 36 5.52 -5.42 -4.42
CA ALA A 36 4.07 -5.46 -4.30
C ALA A 36 3.62 -5.53 -2.85
N VAL A 37 2.46 -4.97 -2.58
CA VAL A 37 1.59 -5.38 -1.48
C VAL A 37 0.36 -6.05 -2.08
N LEU A 38 -0.32 -6.91 -1.32
CA LEU A 38 -1.62 -7.44 -1.75
C LEU A 38 -2.73 -6.41 -1.46
N GLY A 39 -3.85 -6.52 -2.18
CA GLY A 39 -5.07 -5.80 -1.89
C GLY A 39 -6.17 -6.72 -1.32
N ASN A 40 -7.32 -6.17 -1.00
CA ASN A 40 -8.43 -6.96 -0.45
C ASN A 40 -9.01 -7.95 -1.48
N HIS A 41 -8.99 -7.62 -2.77
CA HIS A 41 -9.44 -8.52 -3.83
C HIS A 41 -8.53 -9.74 -3.99
N ASP A 42 -7.24 -9.62 -3.67
CA ASP A 42 -6.31 -10.75 -3.72
C ASP A 42 -6.60 -11.81 -2.63
N TYR A 43 -7.32 -11.43 -1.58
CA TYR A 43 -7.78 -12.34 -0.52
C TYR A 43 -9.17 -12.96 -0.77
N GLU A 44 -9.92 -12.52 -1.79
CA GLU A 44 -11.31 -12.91 -2.05
C GLU A 44 -11.49 -14.44 -2.17
N SER A 45 -10.58 -15.12 -2.87
CA SER A 45 -10.64 -16.57 -3.08
C SER A 45 -10.16 -17.39 -1.89
N GLY A 46 -9.59 -16.77 -0.85
CA GLY A 46 -8.94 -17.45 0.26
C GLY A 46 -7.62 -18.14 -0.12
N LYS A 47 -7.02 -17.78 -1.26
CA LYS A 47 -5.78 -18.39 -1.80
C LYS A 47 -4.61 -17.39 -1.87
N ALA A 48 -4.58 -16.40 -0.99
CA ALA A 48 -3.53 -15.37 -0.99
C ALA A 48 -2.11 -15.97 -0.95
N ASP A 49 -1.90 -17.05 -0.19
CA ASP A 49 -0.60 -17.73 -0.11
C ASP A 49 -0.13 -18.24 -1.49
N VAL A 50 -1.05 -18.78 -2.30
CA VAL A 50 -0.74 -19.25 -3.66
C VAL A 50 -0.37 -18.09 -4.57
N LEU A 51 -1.07 -16.94 -4.44
CA LEU A 51 -0.74 -15.73 -5.20
C LEU A 51 0.64 -15.20 -4.81
N ILE A 52 1.00 -15.21 -3.52
CA ILE A 52 2.32 -14.81 -3.04
C ILE A 52 3.42 -15.71 -3.62
N GLU A 53 3.20 -17.01 -3.66
CA GLU A 53 4.16 -17.96 -4.26
C GLU A 53 4.36 -17.70 -5.76
N LEU A 54 3.28 -17.42 -6.50
CA LEU A 54 3.35 -17.07 -7.92
C LEU A 54 4.10 -15.74 -8.15
N LEU A 55 3.85 -14.73 -7.33
CA LEU A 55 4.56 -13.45 -7.39
C LEU A 55 6.06 -13.65 -7.14
N ARG A 56 6.42 -14.39 -6.09
CA ARG A 56 7.82 -14.69 -5.76
C ARG A 56 8.52 -15.49 -6.86
N ALA A 57 7.83 -16.45 -7.47
CA ALA A 57 8.36 -17.22 -8.59
C ALA A 57 8.59 -16.38 -9.85
N ALA A 58 7.91 -15.24 -9.97
CA ALA A 58 8.06 -14.27 -11.04
C ALA A 58 8.96 -13.07 -10.65
N ASP A 59 9.79 -13.21 -9.61
CA ASP A 59 10.68 -12.16 -9.12
C ASP A 59 9.98 -10.87 -8.67
N VAL A 60 8.74 -10.98 -8.17
CA VAL A 60 8.03 -9.89 -7.50
C VAL A 60 8.14 -10.07 -6.00
N ARG A 61 8.76 -9.12 -5.31
CA ARG A 61 8.86 -9.15 -3.85
C ARG A 61 7.58 -8.61 -3.23
N VAL A 62 6.89 -9.45 -2.47
CA VAL A 62 5.69 -9.08 -1.71
C VAL A 62 6.09 -8.61 -0.32
N LEU A 63 5.57 -7.46 0.12
CA LEU A 63 5.85 -6.83 1.40
C LEU A 63 4.56 -6.83 2.26
N GLU A 64 4.59 -7.54 3.38
CA GLU A 64 3.48 -7.60 4.34
C GLU A 64 3.97 -7.31 5.76
N GLY A 65 4.23 -6.02 6.04
CA GLY A 65 4.87 -5.55 7.26
C GLY A 65 6.39 -5.69 7.23
N GLU A 66 6.95 -5.78 6.03
CA GLU A 66 8.38 -5.95 5.76
C GLU A 66 8.92 -4.77 4.96
N SER A 67 10.24 -4.65 4.91
CA SER A 67 10.94 -3.67 4.10
C SER A 67 12.00 -4.31 3.20
N THR A 68 12.42 -3.56 2.18
CA THR A 68 13.52 -3.93 1.28
C THR A 68 14.26 -2.70 0.83
N ILE A 69 15.53 -2.88 0.44
CA ILE A 69 16.37 -1.83 -0.12
C ILE A 69 16.66 -2.19 -1.57
N VAL A 70 16.50 -1.21 -2.44
CA VAL A 70 16.80 -1.28 -3.87
C VAL A 70 17.92 -0.27 -4.15
N PRO A 71 19.08 -0.70 -4.65
CA PRO A 71 20.10 0.22 -5.14
C PRO A 71 19.61 0.91 -6.42
N VAL A 72 19.81 2.22 -6.52
CA VAL A 72 19.46 3.04 -7.68
C VAL A 72 20.63 3.99 -7.95
N ASP A 73 21.42 3.70 -8.95
CA ASP A 73 22.67 4.40 -9.25
C ASP A 73 23.56 4.55 -7.99
N ASP A 74 23.83 5.78 -7.55
CA ASP A 74 24.63 6.08 -6.36
C ASP A 74 23.77 6.25 -5.08
N GLU A 75 22.44 6.08 -5.17
CA GLU A 75 21.49 6.23 -4.05
C GLU A 75 20.85 4.89 -3.69
N THR A 76 20.18 4.85 -2.55
CA THR A 76 19.42 3.70 -2.06
C THR A 76 17.95 4.08 -1.84
N LEU A 77 17.05 3.28 -2.41
CA LEU A 77 15.61 3.37 -2.16
C LEU A 77 15.18 2.30 -1.15
N GLY A 78 14.71 2.71 0.00
CA GLY A 78 14.04 1.84 0.96
C GLY A 78 12.53 1.83 0.71
N VAL A 79 11.93 0.65 0.63
CA VAL A 79 10.48 0.50 0.53
C VAL A 79 9.99 -0.40 1.66
N ALA A 80 9.09 0.10 2.47
CA ALA A 80 8.35 -0.71 3.43
C ALA A 80 6.89 -0.82 2.99
N GLY A 81 6.32 -2.01 3.09
CA GLY A 81 4.98 -2.27 2.58
C GLY A 81 4.10 -3.10 3.50
N THR A 82 2.82 -2.83 3.44
CA THR A 82 1.76 -3.64 4.03
C THR A 82 0.46 -3.45 3.24
N LYS A 83 -0.38 -4.47 3.20
CA LYS A 83 -1.74 -4.29 2.68
C LYS A 83 -2.44 -3.14 3.42
N GLY A 84 -2.27 -3.06 4.72
CA GLY A 84 -3.09 -2.24 5.58
C GLY A 84 -4.49 -2.83 5.74
N PHE A 85 -5.37 -2.09 6.42
CA PHE A 85 -6.76 -2.49 6.62
C PHE A 85 -7.66 -1.29 6.91
N GLY A 86 -8.97 -1.55 7.06
CA GLY A 86 -9.96 -0.56 7.44
C GLY A 86 -9.76 -0.04 8.86
N GLY A 87 -10.65 0.82 9.30
CA GLY A 87 -10.62 1.45 10.63
C GLY A 87 -11.22 2.84 10.58
N GLY A 88 -10.99 3.55 9.46
CA GLY A 88 -11.57 4.86 9.19
C GLY A 88 -10.71 6.03 9.62
N PHE A 89 -11.32 7.19 9.60
CA PHE A 89 -10.67 8.48 9.79
C PHE A 89 -11.49 9.36 10.72
N ALA A 90 -10.94 10.48 11.17
CA ALA A 90 -11.65 11.42 12.06
C ALA A 90 -13.03 11.79 11.50
N GLY A 91 -14.07 11.54 12.30
CA GLY A 91 -15.49 11.75 11.94
C GLY A 91 -16.19 10.51 11.39
N ALA A 92 -15.45 9.44 11.00
CA ALA A 92 -16.00 8.18 10.50
C ALA A 92 -15.00 7.04 10.73
N CYS A 93 -14.83 6.62 11.98
CA CYS A 93 -13.92 5.54 12.35
C CYS A 93 -14.60 4.51 13.25
N GLY A 94 -14.10 3.26 13.15
CA GLY A 94 -14.41 2.20 14.09
C GLY A 94 -13.76 2.44 15.45
N SER A 95 -14.29 1.79 16.48
CA SER A 95 -13.79 1.84 17.84
C SER A 95 -13.52 0.42 18.34
N ASP A 96 -12.51 0.25 19.19
CA ASP A 96 -12.20 -1.01 19.84
C ASP A 96 -13.00 -1.22 21.13
N PHE A 97 -14.17 -0.62 21.20
CA PHE A 97 -15.13 -0.77 22.28
C PHE A 97 -16.22 -1.77 21.92
N GLY A 98 -16.64 -2.56 22.90
CA GLY A 98 -17.75 -3.50 22.77
C GLY A 98 -17.33 -4.92 22.42
N GLU A 99 -17.93 -5.48 21.41
CA GLU A 99 -17.87 -6.90 21.02
C GLU A 99 -16.50 -7.34 20.54
N PRO A 100 -16.16 -8.65 20.72
CA PRO A 100 -14.86 -9.20 20.29
C PRO A 100 -14.56 -8.97 18.81
N GLU A 101 -15.58 -8.99 17.95
CA GLU A 101 -15.47 -8.80 16.50
C GLU A 101 -15.00 -7.37 16.15
N MET A 102 -15.57 -6.34 16.81
CA MET A 102 -15.12 -4.95 16.61
C MET A 102 -13.71 -4.75 17.13
N LYS A 103 -13.40 -5.32 18.28
CA LYS A 103 -12.05 -5.30 18.84
C LYS A 103 -11.04 -6.00 17.94
N ALA A 104 -11.42 -7.15 17.35
CA ALA A 104 -10.58 -7.87 16.41
C ALA A 104 -10.31 -7.05 15.14
N PHE A 105 -11.34 -6.39 14.58
CA PHE A 105 -11.23 -5.52 13.42
C PHE A 105 -10.23 -4.38 13.67
N VAL A 106 -10.37 -3.63 14.77
CA VAL A 106 -9.48 -2.50 15.07
C VAL A 106 -8.07 -2.98 15.44
N ARG A 107 -7.96 -4.10 16.16
CA ARG A 107 -6.66 -4.68 16.50
C ARG A 107 -5.89 -5.08 15.27
N HIS A 108 -6.54 -5.74 14.30
CA HIS A 108 -5.90 -6.12 13.05
C HIS A 108 -5.29 -4.91 12.33
N THR A 109 -6.03 -3.80 12.25
CA THR A 109 -5.51 -2.55 11.68
C THR A 109 -4.30 -2.02 12.43
N ARG A 110 -4.36 -2.03 13.76
CA ARG A 110 -3.26 -1.57 14.61
C ARG A 110 -2.00 -2.42 14.39
N ASP A 111 -2.15 -3.75 14.40
CA ASP A 111 -1.03 -4.67 14.21
C ASP A 111 -0.33 -4.43 12.86
N LEU A 112 -1.10 -4.16 11.79
CA LEU A 112 -0.55 -3.85 10.46
C LEU A 112 0.14 -2.46 10.43
N ALA A 113 -0.44 -1.45 11.08
CA ALA A 113 0.16 -0.12 11.18
C ALA A 113 1.46 -0.16 11.99
N ASP A 114 1.48 -0.88 13.12
CA ASP A 114 2.68 -1.09 13.94
C ASP A 114 3.77 -1.85 13.16
N GLY A 115 3.38 -2.81 12.32
CA GLY A 115 4.27 -3.52 11.41
C GLY A 115 4.92 -2.58 10.39
N LEU A 116 4.11 -1.73 9.75
CA LEU A 116 4.59 -0.74 8.79
C LEU A 116 5.55 0.27 9.44
N GLN A 117 5.18 0.79 10.62
CA GLN A 117 6.03 1.74 11.37
C GLN A 117 7.40 1.13 11.68
N ARG A 118 7.43 -0.12 12.13
CA ARG A 118 8.66 -0.86 12.42
C ARG A 118 9.50 -1.04 11.18
N ALA A 119 8.89 -1.53 10.09
CA ALA A 119 9.58 -1.77 8.82
C ALA A 119 10.17 -0.49 8.21
N LEU A 120 9.47 0.65 8.30
CA LEU A 120 9.99 1.97 7.91
C LEU A 120 11.13 2.43 8.81
N GLY A 121 11.00 2.25 10.13
CA GLY A 121 12.00 2.67 11.11
C GLY A 121 13.33 1.90 11.01
N GLU A 122 13.31 0.71 10.43
CA GLU A 122 14.51 -0.10 10.18
C GLU A 122 15.27 0.31 8.90
N LEU A 123 14.67 1.14 8.04
CA LEU A 123 15.30 1.60 6.80
C LEU A 123 16.27 2.74 7.07
N HIS A 124 17.52 2.54 6.60
CA HIS A 124 18.59 3.54 6.60
C HIS A 124 19.04 3.76 5.15
N THR A 125 18.23 4.52 4.40
CA THR A 125 18.38 4.74 2.95
C THR A 125 18.21 6.21 2.62
N ASP A 126 18.69 6.62 1.44
CA ASP A 126 18.64 8.00 0.96
C ASP A 126 17.18 8.45 0.73
N VAL A 127 16.35 7.54 0.19
CA VAL A 127 14.91 7.75 -0.04
C VAL A 127 14.12 6.62 0.63
N ARG A 128 12.97 6.95 1.26
CA ARG A 128 12.06 5.99 1.89
C ARG A 128 10.65 6.13 1.34
N VAL A 129 10.06 5.01 0.91
CA VAL A 129 8.69 4.95 0.42
C VAL A 129 7.86 3.97 1.25
N ALA A 130 6.69 4.41 1.70
CA ALA A 130 5.67 3.54 2.25
C ALA A 130 4.73 3.08 1.14
N LEU A 131 4.55 1.76 0.98
CA LEU A 131 3.63 1.17 0.02
C LEU A 131 2.49 0.49 0.77
N THR A 132 1.26 0.97 0.57
CA THR A 132 0.07 0.35 1.17
C THR A 132 -0.97 0.07 0.09
N HIS A 133 -1.97 -0.77 0.40
CA HIS A 133 -3.15 -0.87 -0.44
C HIS A 133 -4.27 0.03 0.10
N PHE A 134 -4.58 -0.09 1.38
CA PHE A 134 -5.56 0.77 2.04
C PHE A 134 -5.04 2.20 2.25
N ALA A 135 -5.94 3.19 2.17
CA ALA A 135 -5.60 4.59 2.27
C ALA A 135 -5.06 4.97 3.68
N PRO A 136 -3.92 5.69 3.78
CA PRO A 136 -3.39 6.16 5.05
C PRO A 136 -4.00 7.50 5.50
N VAL A 137 -4.64 8.24 4.59
CA VAL A 137 -5.21 9.57 4.87
C VAL A 137 -6.56 9.75 4.19
N LYS A 138 -7.42 10.55 4.80
CA LYS A 138 -8.72 10.89 4.22
C LYS A 138 -8.62 11.82 3.00
N ASP A 139 -7.53 12.56 2.87
CA ASP A 139 -7.33 13.53 1.79
C ASP A 139 -7.42 12.88 0.41
N THR A 140 -6.97 11.63 0.28
CA THR A 140 -7.03 10.90 -0.98
C THR A 140 -8.36 10.19 -1.24
N LEU A 141 -9.33 10.25 -0.30
CA LEU A 141 -10.63 9.60 -0.47
C LEU A 141 -11.58 10.38 -1.39
N GLY A 142 -11.36 11.69 -1.54
CA GLY A 142 -12.09 12.51 -2.52
C GLY A 142 -13.61 12.46 -2.38
N ALA A 143 -14.29 11.87 -3.37
CA ALA A 143 -15.75 11.76 -3.44
C ALA A 143 -16.30 10.46 -2.84
N GLU A 144 -15.49 9.68 -2.14
CA GLU A 144 -15.97 8.50 -1.45
C GLU A 144 -17.02 8.86 -0.39
N ARG A 145 -17.98 7.96 -0.18
CA ARG A 145 -19.02 8.19 0.82
C ARG A 145 -18.48 8.01 2.24
N LEU A 146 -18.91 8.89 3.14
CA LEU A 146 -18.45 8.87 4.53
C LEU A 146 -18.75 7.53 5.24
N GLU A 147 -19.86 6.87 4.86
CA GLU A 147 -20.28 5.60 5.43
C GLU A 147 -19.31 4.45 5.17
N ILE A 148 -18.51 4.53 4.11
CA ILE A 148 -17.55 3.48 3.76
C ILE A 148 -16.12 3.81 4.19
N TYR A 149 -15.84 4.97 4.76
CA TYR A 149 -14.50 5.35 5.24
C TYR A 149 -13.86 4.30 6.15
N PRO A 150 -14.59 3.63 7.07
CA PRO A 150 -14.03 2.56 7.88
C PRO A 150 -13.50 1.36 7.09
N PHE A 151 -13.88 1.23 5.83
CA PHE A 151 -13.48 0.14 4.95
C PHE A 151 -12.45 0.57 3.89
N LEU A 152 -12.17 1.88 3.78
CA LEU A 152 -11.24 2.41 2.77
C LEU A 152 -9.82 2.58 3.27
N GLY A 153 -9.61 2.62 4.57
CA GLY A 153 -8.31 2.80 5.15
C GLY A 153 -8.37 3.14 6.63
N SER A 154 -7.25 3.60 7.16
CA SER A 154 -7.16 3.96 8.58
C SER A 154 -6.17 5.09 8.80
N TYR A 155 -6.55 6.03 9.68
CA TYR A 155 -5.65 7.06 10.18
C TYR A 155 -4.41 6.49 10.88
N LEU A 156 -4.49 5.27 11.44
CA LEU A 156 -3.35 4.59 12.08
C LEU A 156 -2.20 4.34 11.10
N LEU A 157 -2.49 4.09 9.81
CA LEU A 157 -1.45 3.95 8.79
C LEU A 157 -0.72 5.28 8.57
N GLY A 158 -1.45 6.40 8.52
CA GLY A 158 -0.86 7.74 8.41
C GLY A 158 -0.01 8.09 9.63
N GLU A 159 -0.50 7.82 10.84
CA GLU A 159 0.27 8.02 12.08
C GLU A 159 1.55 7.18 12.12
N ALA A 160 1.49 5.92 11.67
CA ALA A 160 2.65 5.05 11.58
C ALA A 160 3.74 5.60 10.63
N VAL A 161 3.31 6.12 9.47
CA VAL A 161 4.20 6.75 8.49
C VAL A 161 4.80 8.04 9.06
N ASP A 162 3.99 8.91 9.67
CA ASP A 162 4.48 10.17 10.26
C ASP A 162 5.48 9.91 11.40
N ALA A 163 5.25 8.87 12.21
CA ALA A 163 6.13 8.52 13.32
C ALA A 163 7.49 7.97 12.85
N ALA A 164 7.51 7.15 11.79
CA ALA A 164 8.74 6.55 11.27
C ALA A 164 9.45 7.43 10.23
N GLY A 165 8.71 8.27 9.52
CA GLY A 165 9.16 9.12 8.42
C GLY A 165 9.26 8.36 7.10
N ALA A 166 8.84 9.04 6.01
CA ALA A 166 8.99 8.63 4.62
C ALA A 166 9.01 9.86 3.72
N ASP A 167 9.49 9.70 2.48
CA ASP A 167 9.51 10.77 1.48
C ASP A 167 8.23 10.74 0.63
N LEU A 168 7.59 9.57 0.53
CA LEU A 168 6.36 9.36 -0.21
C LEU A 168 5.57 8.18 0.35
N VAL A 169 4.24 8.29 0.33
CA VAL A 169 3.32 7.15 0.52
C VAL A 169 2.59 6.89 -0.78
N ILE A 170 2.52 5.62 -1.20
CA ILE A 170 1.74 5.17 -2.34
C ILE A 170 0.69 4.18 -1.87
N HIS A 171 -0.56 4.38 -2.31
CA HIS A 171 -1.65 3.44 -2.03
C HIS A 171 -2.63 3.32 -3.19
N GLY A 172 -3.47 2.27 -3.15
CA GLY A 172 -4.55 2.03 -4.12
C GLY A 172 -5.95 2.18 -3.50
N HIS A 173 -6.83 1.24 -3.79
CA HIS A 173 -8.11 0.96 -3.14
C HIS A 173 -9.22 2.02 -3.29
N ALA A 174 -8.98 3.29 -3.01
CA ALA A 174 -10.01 4.35 -3.03
C ALA A 174 -10.32 4.80 -4.47
N HIS A 175 -11.29 4.14 -5.11
CA HIS A 175 -11.57 4.29 -6.53
C HIS A 175 -12.24 5.62 -6.92
N ASN A 176 -13.06 6.20 -6.03
CA ASN A 176 -13.66 7.54 -6.22
C ASN A 176 -12.85 8.64 -5.53
N GLY A 177 -11.60 8.32 -5.16
CA GLY A 177 -10.68 9.22 -4.53
C GLY A 177 -10.05 10.24 -5.47
N ILE A 178 -9.02 10.91 -4.96
CA ILE A 178 -8.14 11.79 -5.72
C ILE A 178 -6.69 11.35 -5.57
N GLU A 179 -5.85 11.66 -6.57
CA GLU A 179 -4.46 11.20 -6.63
C GLU A 179 -3.62 11.74 -5.46
N LYS A 180 -3.76 13.01 -5.10
CA LYS A 180 -2.83 13.71 -4.21
C LYS A 180 -3.44 13.98 -2.84
N GLY A 181 -2.71 13.63 -1.82
CA GLY A 181 -2.96 13.96 -0.43
C GLY A 181 -1.66 14.18 0.32
N VAL A 182 -1.78 14.46 1.60
CA VAL A 182 -0.67 14.66 2.51
C VAL A 182 -1.02 14.11 3.89
N THR A 183 -0.05 13.53 4.60
CA THR A 183 -0.25 13.13 5.98
C THR A 183 -0.31 14.36 6.91
N PRO A 184 -0.84 14.23 8.13
CA PRO A 184 -0.75 15.31 9.12
C PRO A 184 0.69 15.80 9.37
N GLY A 185 1.69 14.93 9.27
CA GLY A 185 3.11 15.25 9.39
C GLY A 185 3.73 15.89 8.14
N GLY A 186 2.97 16.05 7.04
CA GLY A 186 3.41 16.71 5.83
C GLY A 186 4.00 15.80 4.75
N ILE A 187 3.94 14.48 4.92
CA ILE A 187 4.46 13.51 3.96
C ILE A 187 3.50 13.40 2.77
N PRO A 188 3.97 13.55 1.52
CA PRO A 188 3.13 13.38 0.33
C PRO A 188 2.51 11.99 0.22
N VAL A 189 1.23 11.92 -0.17
CA VAL A 189 0.50 10.67 -0.40
C VAL A 189 0.00 10.64 -1.85
N ARG A 190 0.05 9.47 -2.48
CA ARG A 190 -0.45 9.25 -3.85
C ARG A 190 -1.39 8.05 -3.88
N ASN A 191 -2.62 8.30 -4.28
CA ASN A 191 -3.58 7.26 -4.64
C ASN A 191 -3.37 6.88 -6.10
N VAL A 192 -2.86 5.68 -6.34
CA VAL A 192 -2.56 5.16 -7.67
C VAL A 192 -3.62 4.18 -8.19
N ALA A 193 -4.80 4.14 -7.58
CA ALA A 193 -5.90 3.31 -8.07
C ALA A 193 -6.20 3.65 -9.54
N LEU A 194 -6.36 2.62 -10.39
CA LEU A 194 -6.59 2.78 -11.83
C LEU A 194 -7.74 3.75 -12.16
N PRO A 195 -8.90 3.74 -11.48
CA PRO A 195 -9.98 4.68 -11.73
C PRO A 195 -9.61 6.14 -11.44
N VAL A 196 -8.66 6.38 -10.52
CA VAL A 196 -8.15 7.71 -10.17
C VAL A 196 -7.15 8.19 -11.20
N LEU A 197 -6.15 7.37 -11.51
CA LEU A 197 -5.10 7.73 -12.47
C LEU A 197 -5.61 7.78 -13.92
N LYS A 198 -6.56 6.93 -14.29
CA LYS A 198 -7.07 6.74 -15.66
C LYS A 198 -5.97 6.42 -16.69
N ARG A 199 -4.92 5.78 -16.22
CA ARG A 199 -3.74 5.33 -16.98
C ARG A 199 -3.12 4.14 -16.24
N ALA A 200 -2.38 3.29 -16.97
CA ALA A 200 -1.86 2.03 -16.43
C ALA A 200 -0.87 2.25 -15.26
N TYR A 201 -0.09 3.33 -15.29
CA TYR A 201 0.90 3.65 -14.23
C TYR A 201 1.15 5.17 -14.12
N ALA A 202 1.75 5.59 -13.04
CA ALA A 202 2.31 6.92 -12.82
C ALA A 202 3.79 6.82 -12.48
N VAL A 203 4.58 7.81 -12.85
CA VAL A 203 6.00 7.93 -12.49
C VAL A 203 6.14 9.08 -11.51
N TYR A 204 6.80 8.82 -10.39
CA TYR A 204 7.17 9.81 -9.38
C TYR A 204 8.68 9.84 -9.26
N CYS A 205 9.28 11.02 -9.40
CA CYS A 205 10.70 11.22 -9.21
C CYS A 205 10.96 11.67 -7.77
N LEU A 206 11.83 10.96 -7.08
CA LEU A 206 12.29 11.27 -5.74
C LEU A 206 13.82 11.44 -5.79
N HIS A 207 14.34 12.26 -4.92
CA HIS A 207 15.80 12.46 -4.78
C HIS A 207 16.12 12.43 -3.29
N GLY A 208 17.23 11.81 -2.94
CA GLY A 208 17.80 11.87 -1.60
C GLY A 208 18.11 13.34 -1.20
N SER A 209 17.88 13.68 0.05
CA SER A 209 18.12 15.01 0.62
C SER A 209 19.53 15.17 1.15
#